data_dc91b8ebcc0278fe48f7cf2ab9bc3c38
#
_entry.id   dc91b8ebcc0278fe48f7cf2ab9bc3c38
#
_cell.length_a   1.000
_cell.length_b   1.000
_cell.length_c   1.000
_cell.angle_alpha   90.00
_cell.angle_beta   90.00
_cell.angle_gamma   90.00
#
_symmetry.space_group_name_H-M   'P 1'
#
loop_
_entity.id
_entity.type
_entity.pdbx_description
1 polymer ?
#
loop_
_entity_poly.entity_id
_entity_poly.type
_entity_poly.pdbx_seq_one_letter_code
_entity_poly.pdbx_strand_id
1 'polypeptide(L)'
;MLSLLHIENIAVIESADIQFDKGFNALTGETGAGKSIVVDAIGAIIGERTSRDLIQTGARSALVNAVFTGLPPLAWFQENGGGPDEDGNLLIQREIQPDGKNVCRLNGRLITVAQLRQLGRQLLNIHGQHDGQQLLDERCHLEYLDGFGETGSLQEEYRAAFGRFAVLRREIAALQMDEAEKARRIDSLEFQIAELERAGLKAGEEEALTERRNLLRNAGKLIEAVEGAHLALSGDEEREGAAGLIGAAESSLHAAARLSGQVAELVDRLTELRCSADDLAEQVRDLRDGFDFEPGELDELESRLDVIYRLKKKYGDSVEDMLDYLERCRKELDEIQFSSDTIARLERDLGKAMEEVRRRGEALSQARREAAKALEERIQTELAQLDMPKVRFQVEFRPKAGEYAMDETGLDEVQFLMSANVGEDLKPIQKIASGGELARIMLALKNVLAENDHVGSLIFDEVDTGVSGRAAQKVAEKLAGVARTKQVLCVTHLPQLAAMADVHFSVEKGERKGRTFTEVERLSRERRMEELARLTSGERITGATLAAAGELLDSAERFKRALTQQK
;
A
#
# COMPACT_ATOMS: atom_id res chain seq x y z
N MET A 1 -6.85 25.74 6.65
CA MET A 1 -7.67 25.59 7.86
C MET A 1 -9.01 24.92 7.53
N LEU A 2 -9.62 24.20 8.47
CA LEU A 2 -10.97 23.65 8.34
C LEU A 2 -11.99 24.79 8.49
N SER A 3 -12.75 25.06 7.43
CA SER A 3 -13.73 26.17 7.42
C SER A 3 -15.18 25.72 7.62
N LEU A 4 -15.52 24.55 7.09
CA LEU A 4 -16.86 23.98 7.21
C LEU A 4 -16.76 22.47 7.46
N LEU A 5 -17.57 21.97 8.37
CA LEU A 5 -17.82 20.55 8.60
C LEU A 5 -19.31 20.30 8.50
N HIS A 6 -19.72 19.48 7.57
CA HIS A 6 -21.08 18.96 7.45
C HIS A 6 -21.10 17.50 7.85
N ILE A 7 -21.99 17.15 8.76
CA ILE A 7 -22.17 15.81 9.30
C ILE A 7 -23.61 15.38 9.03
N GLU A 8 -23.80 14.17 8.51
CA GLU A 8 -25.12 13.59 8.26
C GLU A 8 -25.16 12.12 8.70
N ASN A 9 -26.18 11.76 9.49
CA ASN A 9 -26.44 10.40 9.97
C ASN A 9 -25.29 9.78 10.78
N ILE A 10 -24.62 10.54 11.62
CA ILE A 10 -23.55 10.03 12.48
C ILE A 10 -24.04 9.93 13.94
N ALA A 11 -24.10 8.73 14.46
CA ALA A 11 -24.52 8.40 15.82
C ALA A 11 -25.86 9.10 16.20
N VAL A 12 -25.82 10.12 17.05
CA VAL A 12 -26.99 10.91 17.45
C VAL A 12 -27.14 12.22 16.67
N ILE A 13 -26.26 12.50 15.72
CA ILE A 13 -26.34 13.68 14.83
C ILE A 13 -27.06 13.27 13.54
N GLU A 14 -28.27 13.81 13.33
CA GLU A 14 -29.01 13.61 12.09
C GLU A 14 -28.43 14.47 10.97
N SER A 15 -28.23 15.77 11.24
CA SER A 15 -27.55 16.70 10.34
C SER A 15 -27.00 17.88 11.14
N ALA A 16 -25.77 18.29 10.88
CA ALA A 16 -25.15 19.47 11.47
C ALA A 16 -24.20 20.16 10.49
N ASP A 17 -24.29 21.48 10.44
CA ASP A 17 -23.36 22.34 9.69
C ASP A 17 -22.59 23.20 10.68
N ILE A 18 -21.27 23.03 10.76
CA ILE A 18 -20.41 23.74 11.68
C ILE A 18 -19.42 24.59 10.90
N GLN A 19 -19.53 25.92 11.01
CA GLN A 19 -18.62 26.87 10.36
C GLN A 19 -17.56 27.31 11.36
N PHE A 20 -16.34 26.85 11.18
CA PHE A 20 -15.20 27.22 12.03
C PHE A 20 -14.50 28.45 11.49
N ASP A 21 -14.04 29.31 12.41
CA ASP A 21 -13.22 30.47 12.08
C ASP A 21 -11.73 30.22 12.38
N LYS A 22 -10.90 31.16 11.95
CA LYS A 22 -9.51 31.25 12.37
C LYS A 22 -9.43 31.45 13.88
N GLY A 23 -8.28 31.07 14.47
CA GLY A 23 -8.04 31.24 15.89
C GLY A 23 -8.64 30.12 16.72
N PHE A 24 -9.09 30.42 17.93
CA PHE A 24 -9.53 29.47 18.93
C PHE A 24 -11.05 29.22 18.85
N ASN A 25 -11.45 28.00 18.50
CA ASN A 25 -12.83 27.54 18.48
C ASN A 25 -13.05 26.58 19.64
N ALA A 26 -14.02 26.81 20.52
CA ALA A 26 -14.39 25.91 21.61
C ALA A 26 -15.75 25.26 21.32
N LEU A 27 -15.86 23.98 21.67
CA LEU A 27 -17.11 23.22 21.69
C LEU A 27 -17.42 22.82 23.13
N THR A 28 -18.54 23.29 23.68
CA THR A 28 -19.04 22.90 24.99
C THR A 28 -20.34 22.12 24.86
N GLY A 29 -20.85 21.58 25.94
CA GLY A 29 -22.10 20.85 25.99
C GLY A 29 -22.05 19.76 27.04
N GLU A 30 -23.17 19.08 27.27
CA GLU A 30 -23.27 18.00 28.25
C GLU A 30 -22.43 16.77 27.89
N THR A 31 -22.05 15.97 28.90
CA THR A 31 -21.38 14.70 28.67
C THR A 31 -22.30 13.76 27.88
N GLY A 32 -21.80 13.22 26.76
CA GLY A 32 -22.61 12.39 25.85
C GLY A 32 -23.54 13.17 24.91
N ALA A 33 -23.47 14.52 24.86
CA ALA A 33 -24.27 15.33 23.92
C ALA A 33 -23.82 15.23 22.46
N GLY A 34 -22.70 14.58 22.17
CA GLY A 34 -22.23 14.44 20.82
C GLY A 34 -20.92 15.20 20.50
N LYS A 35 -20.28 15.80 21.52
CA LYS A 35 -19.00 16.50 21.32
C LYS A 35 -17.93 15.60 20.69
N SER A 36 -17.72 14.40 21.25
CA SER A 36 -16.76 13.43 20.72
C SER A 36 -17.16 12.95 19.31
N ILE A 37 -18.47 12.93 19.01
CA ILE A 37 -18.95 12.57 17.65
C ILE A 37 -18.49 13.59 16.60
N VAL A 38 -18.41 14.87 16.95
CA VAL A 38 -17.84 15.91 16.06
C VAL A 38 -16.36 15.62 15.80
N VAL A 39 -15.60 15.23 16.83
CA VAL A 39 -14.19 14.84 16.70
C VAL A 39 -14.06 13.57 15.87
N ASP A 40 -14.89 12.56 16.11
CA ASP A 40 -14.93 11.32 15.32
C ASP A 40 -15.25 11.60 13.84
N ALA A 41 -16.16 12.54 13.56
CA ALA A 41 -16.47 12.97 12.20
C ALA A 41 -15.25 13.63 11.53
N ILE A 42 -14.50 14.45 12.27
CA ILE A 42 -13.25 15.04 11.77
C ILE A 42 -12.19 13.95 11.57
N GLY A 43 -12.06 13.01 12.50
CA GLY A 43 -11.19 11.83 12.33
C GLY A 43 -11.56 11.02 11.08
N ALA A 44 -12.86 10.86 10.83
CA ALA A 44 -13.32 10.20 9.60
C ALA A 44 -12.83 10.93 8.35
N ILE A 45 -12.93 12.27 8.31
CA ILE A 45 -12.56 13.06 7.11
C ILE A 45 -11.06 13.09 6.83
N ILE A 46 -10.21 12.85 7.83
CA ILE A 46 -8.75 12.73 7.65
C ILE A 46 -8.27 11.29 7.41
N GLY A 47 -9.19 10.35 7.25
CA GLY A 47 -8.86 8.97 6.89
C GLY A 47 -8.57 8.05 8.07
N GLU A 48 -8.97 8.40 9.29
CA GLU A 48 -8.91 7.50 10.43
C GLU A 48 -9.85 6.30 10.26
N ARG A 49 -9.59 5.27 11.08
CA ARG A 49 -10.41 4.06 11.05
C ARG A 49 -11.77 4.34 11.69
N THR A 50 -12.83 4.14 10.92
CA THR A 50 -14.20 4.33 11.38
C THR A 50 -14.86 2.99 11.74
N SER A 51 -15.64 2.97 12.85
CA SER A 51 -16.52 1.85 13.18
C SER A 51 -17.86 1.99 12.46
N ARG A 52 -18.54 0.86 12.21
CA ARG A 52 -19.92 0.83 11.71
C ARG A 52 -20.91 1.45 12.72
N ASP A 53 -20.56 1.43 14.00
CA ASP A 53 -21.36 2.02 15.08
C ASP A 53 -21.47 3.55 14.97
N LEU A 54 -20.63 4.18 14.13
CA LEU A 54 -20.74 5.59 13.77
C LEU A 54 -22.00 5.89 12.95
N ILE A 55 -22.57 4.91 12.25
CA ILE A 55 -23.76 5.13 11.44
C ILE A 55 -24.99 5.19 12.36
N GLN A 56 -25.79 6.25 12.20
CA GLN A 56 -27.03 6.40 12.95
C GLN A 56 -27.96 5.19 12.75
N THR A 57 -28.55 4.68 13.83
CA THR A 57 -29.42 3.52 13.79
C THR A 57 -30.63 3.76 12.86
N GLY A 58 -30.71 2.94 11.81
CA GLY A 58 -31.76 3.02 10.79
C GLY A 58 -31.40 3.87 9.57
N ALA A 59 -30.24 4.52 9.56
CA ALA A 59 -29.75 5.22 8.37
C ALA A 59 -29.12 4.25 7.36
N ARG A 60 -29.13 4.64 6.08
CA ARG A 60 -28.54 3.85 4.98
C ARG A 60 -27.03 4.03 4.86
N SER A 61 -26.53 5.19 5.23
CA SER A 61 -25.12 5.54 5.27
C SER A 61 -24.91 6.75 6.18
N ALA A 62 -23.68 6.97 6.60
CA ALA A 62 -23.24 8.20 7.25
C ALA A 62 -22.37 9.00 6.30
N LEU A 63 -22.52 10.33 6.29
CA LEU A 63 -21.79 11.22 5.40
C LEU A 63 -21.08 12.31 6.21
N VAL A 64 -19.81 12.53 5.90
CA VAL A 64 -19.05 13.69 6.37
C VAL A 64 -18.49 14.43 5.18
N ASN A 65 -18.69 15.75 5.16
CA ASN A 65 -18.06 16.65 4.22
C ASN A 65 -17.26 17.71 4.98
N ALA A 66 -16.07 18.02 4.54
CA ALA A 66 -15.25 19.08 5.11
C ALA A 66 -14.67 19.96 4.01
N VAL A 67 -14.69 21.27 4.25
CA VAL A 67 -14.05 22.25 3.38
C VAL A 67 -12.84 22.82 4.09
N PHE A 68 -11.70 22.73 3.45
CA PHE A 68 -10.44 23.34 3.90
C PHE A 68 -10.11 24.52 3.01
N THR A 69 -9.68 25.64 3.61
CA THR A 69 -9.34 26.89 2.92
C THR A 69 -7.94 27.38 3.30
N GLY A 70 -7.31 28.15 2.42
CA GLY A 70 -6.00 28.75 2.70
C GLY A 70 -4.90 27.71 2.94
N LEU A 71 -4.90 26.64 2.17
CA LEU A 71 -3.88 25.58 2.25
C LEU A 71 -2.59 26.03 1.57
N PRO A 72 -1.42 25.72 2.14
CA PRO A 72 -0.15 25.87 1.44
C PRO A 72 -0.05 24.86 0.29
N PRO A 73 0.89 25.01 -0.65
CA PRO A 73 1.19 23.98 -1.62
C PRO A 73 1.65 22.71 -0.91
N LEU A 74 0.88 21.62 -1.06
CA LEU A 74 1.23 20.32 -0.47
C LEU A 74 1.84 19.41 -1.54
N ALA A 75 2.94 18.73 -1.21
CA ALA A 75 3.61 17.77 -2.09
C ALA A 75 2.67 16.64 -2.53
N TRP A 76 1.74 16.25 -1.67
CA TRP A 76 0.74 15.22 -1.95
C TRP A 76 -0.04 15.47 -3.23
N PHE A 77 -0.38 16.74 -3.54
CA PHE A 77 -1.13 17.09 -4.77
C PHE A 77 -0.32 16.85 -6.04
N GLN A 78 1.00 17.04 -5.97
CA GLN A 78 1.91 16.79 -7.11
C GLN A 78 2.02 15.28 -7.39
N GLU A 79 2.06 14.47 -6.35
CA GLU A 79 2.22 13.00 -6.46
C GLU A 79 0.92 12.28 -6.85
N ASN A 80 -0.22 12.72 -6.31
CA ASN A 80 -1.50 12.03 -6.45
C ASN A 80 -2.46 12.70 -7.42
N GLY A 81 -2.16 13.92 -7.84
CA GLY A 81 -3.03 14.76 -8.66
C GLY A 81 -4.24 15.30 -7.88
N GLY A 82 -4.82 16.36 -8.37
CA GLY A 82 -5.87 17.12 -7.69
C GLY A 82 -5.28 18.28 -6.89
N GLY A 83 -6.13 19.03 -6.19
CA GLY A 83 -5.72 20.20 -5.40
C GLY A 83 -6.94 21.03 -5.04
N PRO A 84 -6.76 22.18 -4.35
CA PRO A 84 -7.81 23.15 -4.14
C PRO A 84 -8.44 23.59 -5.48
N ASP A 85 -9.71 23.98 -5.43
CA ASP A 85 -10.42 24.54 -6.56
C ASP A 85 -9.90 25.96 -6.91
N GLU A 86 -10.53 26.62 -7.90
CA GLU A 86 -10.18 27.98 -8.35
C GLU A 86 -10.31 29.03 -7.25
N ASP A 87 -11.17 28.79 -6.26
CA ASP A 87 -11.38 29.65 -5.09
C ASP A 87 -10.43 29.30 -3.92
N GLY A 88 -9.55 28.32 -4.09
CA GLY A 88 -8.61 27.84 -3.07
C GLY A 88 -9.22 26.93 -2.01
N ASN A 89 -10.41 26.35 -2.27
CA ASN A 89 -11.10 25.44 -1.37
C ASN A 89 -10.79 24.00 -1.72
N LEU A 90 -10.64 23.17 -0.69
CA LEU A 90 -10.50 21.72 -0.81
C LEU A 90 -11.69 21.05 -0.14
N LEU A 91 -12.59 20.46 -0.93
CA LEU A 91 -13.71 19.67 -0.43
C LEU A 91 -13.32 18.21 -0.29
N ILE A 92 -13.38 17.70 0.93
CA ILE A 92 -13.23 16.28 1.23
C ILE A 92 -14.58 15.71 1.66
N GLN A 93 -14.96 14.58 1.09
CA GLN A 93 -16.19 13.88 1.39
C GLN A 93 -15.87 12.42 1.74
N ARG A 94 -16.49 11.91 2.80
CA ARG A 94 -16.44 10.49 3.15
C ARG A 94 -17.83 9.96 3.48
N GLU A 95 -18.25 8.97 2.73
CA GLU A 95 -19.47 8.21 2.98
C GLU A 95 -19.10 6.84 3.56
N ILE A 96 -19.71 6.49 4.69
CA ILE A 96 -19.51 5.23 5.41
C ILE A 96 -20.76 4.38 5.22
N GLN A 97 -20.62 3.19 4.68
CA GLN A 97 -21.73 2.28 4.39
C GLN A 97 -21.82 1.14 5.43
N PRO A 98 -23.00 0.57 5.69
CA PRO A 98 -23.20 -0.49 6.67
C PRO A 98 -22.44 -1.79 6.36
N ASP A 99 -22.12 -2.04 5.07
CA ASP A 99 -21.31 -3.17 4.64
C ASP A 99 -19.80 -2.99 4.94
N GLY A 100 -19.41 -1.82 5.49
CA GLY A 100 -18.04 -1.46 5.83
C GLY A 100 -17.27 -0.80 4.69
N LYS A 101 -17.89 -0.61 3.52
CA LYS A 101 -17.29 0.15 2.44
C LYS A 101 -17.26 1.63 2.77
N ASN A 102 -16.18 2.29 2.37
CA ASN A 102 -16.00 3.72 2.48
C ASN A 102 -15.79 4.32 1.10
N VAL A 103 -16.57 5.34 0.77
CA VAL A 103 -16.40 6.11 -0.46
C VAL A 103 -15.83 7.46 -0.10
N CYS A 104 -14.58 7.72 -0.53
CA CYS A 104 -13.89 8.98 -0.27
C CYS A 104 -13.76 9.77 -1.57
N ARG A 105 -14.03 11.08 -1.50
CA ARG A 105 -13.92 11.99 -2.65
C ARG A 105 -13.13 13.25 -2.26
N LEU A 106 -12.31 13.71 -3.18
CA LEU A 106 -11.59 14.97 -3.11
C LEU A 106 -12.02 15.86 -4.28
N ASN A 107 -12.68 16.96 -4.03
CA ASN A 107 -13.29 17.81 -5.07
C ASN A 107 -14.05 16.99 -6.13
N GLY A 108 -14.85 16.00 -5.66
CA GLY A 108 -15.63 15.08 -6.51
C GLY A 108 -14.86 13.87 -7.08
N ARG A 109 -13.53 13.85 -7.06
CA ARG A 109 -12.71 12.74 -7.53
C ARG A 109 -12.61 11.64 -6.47
N LEU A 110 -12.78 10.39 -6.86
CA LEU A 110 -12.61 9.24 -5.96
C LEU A 110 -11.14 9.07 -5.56
N ILE A 111 -10.93 8.87 -4.26
CA ILE A 111 -9.64 8.52 -3.67
C ILE A 111 -9.80 7.36 -2.70
N THR A 112 -8.71 6.66 -2.41
CA THR A 112 -8.69 5.58 -1.41
C THR A 112 -8.60 6.14 0.02
N VAL A 113 -9.02 5.36 1.02
CA VAL A 113 -8.85 5.72 2.44
C VAL A 113 -7.37 5.91 2.81
N ALA A 114 -6.46 5.15 2.18
CA ALA A 114 -5.01 5.30 2.39
C ALA A 114 -4.49 6.66 1.89
N GLN A 115 -4.89 7.07 0.69
CA GLN A 115 -4.58 8.39 0.14
C GLN A 115 -5.19 9.52 0.98
N LEU A 116 -6.45 9.34 1.42
CA LEU A 116 -7.11 10.29 2.32
C LEU A 116 -6.34 10.44 3.64
N ARG A 117 -5.85 9.35 4.22
CA ARG A 117 -5.05 9.38 5.46
C ARG A 117 -3.71 10.10 5.28
N GLN A 118 -3.03 9.88 4.15
CA GLN A 118 -1.78 10.59 3.83
C GLN A 118 -2.01 12.09 3.70
N LEU A 119 -3.08 12.50 3.00
CA LEU A 119 -3.46 13.90 2.89
C LEU A 119 -3.90 14.48 4.24
N GLY A 120 -4.74 13.77 4.99
CA GLY A 120 -5.28 14.20 6.27
C GLY A 120 -4.21 14.60 7.27
N ARG A 121 -3.11 13.85 7.35
CA ARG A 121 -1.94 14.14 8.19
C ARG A 121 -1.25 15.47 7.86
N GLN A 122 -1.42 16.00 6.65
CA GLN A 122 -0.88 17.29 6.23
C GLN A 122 -1.89 18.44 6.42
N LEU A 123 -3.16 18.15 6.66
CA LEU A 123 -4.23 19.15 6.80
C LEU A 123 -4.51 19.54 8.24
N LEU A 124 -4.62 18.56 9.12
CA LEU A 124 -4.90 18.78 10.54
C LEU A 124 -4.38 17.64 11.42
N ASN A 125 -4.21 17.92 12.70
CA ASN A 125 -3.85 16.93 13.70
C ASN A 125 -4.88 16.92 14.85
N ILE A 126 -5.25 15.72 15.32
CA ILE A 126 -6.20 15.52 16.42
C ILE A 126 -5.41 15.06 17.64
N HIS A 127 -5.36 15.91 18.66
CA HIS A 127 -4.79 15.62 19.98
C HIS A 127 -5.90 15.16 20.92
N GLY A 128 -6.23 13.87 20.90
CA GLY A 128 -7.33 13.28 21.67
C GLY A 128 -6.91 12.13 22.58
N GLN A 129 -7.89 11.35 23.01
CA GLN A 129 -7.70 10.19 23.90
C GLN A 129 -6.75 9.14 23.30
N HIS A 130 -6.75 8.96 21.96
CA HIS A 130 -5.90 8.01 21.27
C HIS A 130 -4.43 8.45 21.23
N ASP A 131 -4.15 9.74 21.06
CA ASP A 131 -2.77 10.28 21.09
C ASP A 131 -2.16 10.21 22.50
N GLY A 132 -2.97 10.36 23.54
CA GLY A 132 -2.54 10.13 24.90
C GLY A 132 -1.97 8.72 25.09
N GLN A 133 -2.57 7.71 24.46
CA GLN A 133 -2.07 6.35 24.48
C GLN A 133 -0.80 6.18 23.64
N GLN A 134 -0.68 6.87 22.50
CA GLN A 134 0.54 6.81 21.66
C GLN A 134 1.74 7.45 22.36
N LEU A 135 1.57 8.59 23.03
CA LEU A 135 2.64 9.21 23.82
C LEU A 135 3.10 8.33 25.00
N LEU A 136 2.23 7.44 25.48
CA LEU A 136 2.59 6.44 26.48
C LEU A 136 3.26 5.19 25.85
N ASP A 137 3.17 5.00 24.54
CA ASP A 137 3.81 3.88 23.82
C ASP A 137 5.27 4.21 23.50
N GLU A 138 6.20 3.50 24.12
CA GLU A 138 7.64 3.66 23.93
C GLU A 138 8.07 3.59 22.45
N ARG A 139 7.34 2.83 21.64
CA ARG A 139 7.63 2.67 20.21
C ARG A 139 7.42 3.95 19.39
N CYS A 140 6.63 4.89 19.91
CA CYS A 140 6.34 6.16 19.25
C CYS A 140 7.30 7.28 19.68
N HIS A 141 8.06 7.10 20.78
CA HIS A 141 8.91 8.17 21.34
C HIS A 141 9.97 8.67 20.37
N LEU A 142 10.56 7.77 19.57
CA LEU A 142 11.53 8.12 18.55
C LEU A 142 10.91 9.00 17.46
N GLU A 143 9.70 8.68 17.01
CA GLU A 143 8.97 9.43 15.98
C GLU A 143 8.64 10.85 16.49
N TYR A 144 8.19 10.97 17.74
CA TYR A 144 7.95 12.29 18.35
C TYR A 144 9.20 13.13 18.47
N LEU A 145 10.33 12.54 18.89
CA LEU A 145 11.62 13.24 18.96
C LEU A 145 12.09 13.69 17.58
N ASP A 146 11.97 12.82 16.58
CA ASP A 146 12.34 13.10 15.20
C ASP A 146 11.48 14.22 14.59
N GLY A 147 10.17 14.22 14.88
CA GLY A 147 9.26 15.30 14.48
C GLY A 147 9.61 16.62 15.14
N PHE A 148 9.94 16.63 16.45
CA PHE A 148 10.36 17.83 17.17
C PHE A 148 11.69 18.37 16.67
N GLY A 149 12.65 17.49 16.37
CA GLY A 149 14.00 17.85 15.92
C GLY A 149 14.11 18.12 14.42
N GLU A 150 13.04 17.99 13.65
CA GLU A 150 13.02 18.15 12.18
C GLU A 150 14.12 17.33 11.47
N THR A 151 14.39 16.12 11.97
CA THR A 151 15.50 15.27 11.49
C THR A 151 15.22 14.56 10.15
N GLY A 152 14.14 14.88 9.44
CA GLY A 152 13.67 14.17 8.25
C GLY A 152 14.71 13.97 7.16
N SER A 153 15.50 15.01 6.82
CA SER A 153 16.55 14.89 5.80
C SER A 153 17.66 13.91 6.20
N LEU A 154 18.07 13.93 7.47
CA LEU A 154 19.09 12.99 7.99
C LEU A 154 18.56 11.56 8.03
N GLN A 155 17.27 11.38 8.33
CA GLN A 155 16.61 10.06 8.26
C GLN A 155 16.60 9.51 6.84
N GLU A 156 16.29 10.33 5.83
CA GLU A 156 16.30 9.91 4.42
C GLU A 156 17.70 9.51 3.97
N GLU A 157 18.71 10.30 4.32
CA GLU A 157 20.10 9.97 4.02
C GLU A 157 20.55 8.67 4.69
N TYR A 158 20.16 8.46 5.95
CA TYR A 158 20.43 7.23 6.69
C TYR A 158 19.73 6.03 6.05
N ARG A 159 18.41 6.13 5.76
CA ARG A 159 17.62 5.05 5.12
C ARG A 159 18.21 4.65 3.78
N ALA A 160 18.66 5.61 2.98
CA ALA A 160 19.30 5.31 1.70
C ALA A 160 20.61 4.52 1.88
N ALA A 161 21.41 4.86 2.88
CA ALA A 161 22.64 4.13 3.21
C ALA A 161 22.33 2.74 3.78
N PHE A 162 21.38 2.64 4.70
CA PHE A 162 20.94 1.37 5.30
C PHE A 162 20.33 0.43 4.27
N GLY A 163 19.55 0.95 3.33
CA GLY A 163 18.99 0.15 2.23
C GLY A 163 20.06 -0.53 1.39
N ARG A 164 21.16 0.20 1.05
CA ARG A 164 22.31 -0.38 0.35
C ARG A 164 23.00 -1.47 1.15
N PHE A 165 23.25 -1.21 2.44
CA PHE A 165 23.80 -2.21 3.36
C PHE A 165 22.94 -3.46 3.46
N ALA A 166 21.61 -3.30 3.61
CA ALA A 166 20.67 -4.40 3.74
C ALA A 166 20.60 -5.27 2.47
N VAL A 167 20.71 -4.66 1.28
CA VAL A 167 20.78 -5.38 -0.01
C VAL A 167 22.06 -6.22 -0.07
N LEU A 168 23.23 -5.62 0.15
CA LEU A 168 24.53 -6.32 0.12
C LEU A 168 24.56 -7.50 1.11
N ARG A 169 24.05 -7.29 2.33
CA ARG A 169 23.96 -8.35 3.34
C ARG A 169 23.08 -9.51 2.86
N ARG A 170 21.95 -9.21 2.21
CA ARG A 170 21.05 -10.23 1.68
C ARG A 170 21.70 -11.00 0.52
N GLU A 171 22.43 -10.31 -0.35
CA GLU A 171 23.17 -10.94 -1.45
C GLU A 171 24.25 -11.87 -0.92
N ILE A 172 25.04 -11.44 0.07
CA ILE A 172 26.05 -12.31 0.72
C ILE A 172 25.38 -13.52 1.38
N ALA A 173 24.30 -13.31 2.13
CA ALA A 173 23.58 -14.41 2.79
C ALA A 173 22.99 -15.42 1.79
N ALA A 174 22.59 -14.97 0.61
CA ALA A 174 22.10 -15.86 -0.47
C ALA A 174 23.24 -16.69 -1.10
N LEU A 175 24.48 -16.17 -1.11
CA LEU A 175 25.66 -16.84 -1.64
C LEU A 175 26.40 -17.69 -0.58
N GLN A 176 26.18 -17.43 0.71
CA GLN A 176 26.75 -18.21 1.82
C GLN A 176 25.94 -19.49 2.03
N MET A 177 26.25 -20.51 1.26
CA MET A 177 25.77 -21.86 1.51
C MET A 177 26.76 -22.63 2.42
N ASP A 178 26.27 -23.56 3.23
CA ASP A 178 27.14 -24.54 3.90
C ASP A 178 27.97 -25.32 2.87
N GLU A 179 29.25 -25.54 3.12
CA GLU A 179 30.16 -26.21 2.19
C GLU A 179 29.63 -27.59 1.74
N ALA A 180 28.98 -28.33 2.62
CA ALA A 180 28.37 -29.62 2.28
C ALA A 180 27.12 -29.47 1.39
N GLU A 181 26.38 -28.36 1.53
CA GLU A 181 25.22 -28.02 0.70
C GLU A 181 25.67 -27.49 -0.65
N LYS A 182 26.73 -26.68 -0.67
CA LYS A 182 27.37 -26.19 -1.87
C LYS A 182 27.88 -27.33 -2.75
N ALA A 183 28.62 -28.28 -2.18
CA ALA A 183 29.10 -29.45 -2.91
C ALA A 183 27.95 -30.28 -3.51
N ARG A 184 26.91 -30.56 -2.72
CA ARG A 184 25.71 -31.27 -3.20
C ARG A 184 24.99 -30.52 -4.32
N ARG A 185 24.94 -29.19 -4.25
CA ARG A 185 24.30 -28.37 -5.28
C ARG A 185 25.11 -28.37 -6.57
N ILE A 186 26.43 -28.26 -6.47
CA ILE A 186 27.35 -28.37 -7.62
C ILE A 186 27.17 -29.74 -8.29
N ASP A 187 27.26 -30.85 -7.56
CA ASP A 187 27.08 -32.20 -8.09
C ASP A 187 25.73 -32.35 -8.82
N SER A 188 24.67 -31.81 -8.22
CA SER A 188 23.33 -31.84 -8.81
C SER A 188 23.25 -31.03 -10.11
N LEU A 189 23.81 -29.82 -10.13
CA LEU A 189 23.81 -28.95 -11.32
C LEU A 189 24.67 -29.55 -12.44
N GLU A 190 25.86 -30.07 -12.12
CA GLU A 190 26.74 -30.74 -13.08
C GLU A 190 26.06 -31.96 -13.73
N PHE A 191 25.34 -32.77 -12.90
CA PHE A 191 24.56 -33.89 -13.40
C PHE A 191 23.44 -33.44 -14.36
N GLN A 192 22.67 -32.41 -13.98
CA GLN A 192 21.56 -31.89 -14.77
C GLN A 192 22.04 -31.27 -16.09
N ILE A 193 23.11 -30.49 -16.04
CA ILE A 193 23.76 -29.90 -17.21
C ILE A 193 24.24 -31.02 -18.15
N ALA A 194 24.99 -31.99 -17.62
CA ALA A 194 25.51 -33.10 -18.42
C ALA A 194 24.40 -33.97 -19.05
N GLU A 195 23.26 -34.18 -18.33
CA GLU A 195 22.12 -34.93 -18.87
C GLU A 195 21.47 -34.16 -20.04
N LEU A 196 21.23 -32.85 -19.89
CA LEU A 196 20.64 -32.01 -20.94
C LEU A 196 21.56 -31.77 -22.12
N GLU A 197 22.86 -31.54 -21.89
CA GLU A 197 23.86 -31.40 -22.95
C GLU A 197 24.04 -32.68 -23.76
N ARG A 198 24.11 -33.84 -23.11
CA ARG A 198 24.17 -35.15 -23.75
C ARG A 198 22.94 -35.40 -24.63
N ALA A 199 21.81 -34.90 -24.22
CA ALA A 199 20.58 -35.02 -24.98
C ALA A 199 20.62 -34.18 -26.27
N GLY A 200 21.41 -33.10 -26.34
CA GLY A 200 21.63 -32.29 -27.54
C GLY A 200 20.34 -31.72 -28.11
N LEU A 201 19.49 -31.18 -27.26
CA LEU A 201 18.16 -30.63 -27.60
C LEU A 201 18.28 -29.42 -28.53
N LYS A 202 17.38 -29.32 -29.51
CA LYS A 202 17.29 -28.17 -30.40
C LYS A 202 15.90 -27.55 -30.35
N ALA A 203 15.84 -26.22 -30.36
CA ALA A 203 14.55 -25.50 -30.38
C ALA A 203 13.71 -25.93 -31.60
N GLY A 204 12.42 -26.20 -31.39
CA GLY A 204 11.50 -26.69 -32.41
C GLY A 204 11.70 -28.16 -32.83
N GLU A 205 12.61 -28.91 -32.16
CA GLU A 205 12.91 -30.31 -32.51
C GLU A 205 11.70 -31.21 -32.26
N GLU A 206 10.98 -31.04 -31.16
CA GLU A 206 9.82 -31.88 -30.78
C GLU A 206 8.69 -31.76 -31.80
N GLU A 207 8.41 -30.54 -32.26
CA GLU A 207 7.40 -30.27 -33.28
C GLU A 207 7.77 -30.93 -34.60
N ALA A 208 9.00 -30.72 -35.06
CA ALA A 208 9.49 -31.29 -36.30
C ALA A 208 9.50 -32.84 -36.29
N LEU A 209 9.95 -33.45 -35.18
CA LEU A 209 9.91 -34.90 -35.01
C LEU A 209 8.50 -35.45 -34.93
N THR A 210 7.58 -34.73 -34.25
CA THR A 210 6.18 -35.13 -34.14
C THR A 210 5.49 -35.07 -35.50
N GLU A 211 5.74 -34.02 -36.26
CA GLU A 211 5.21 -33.87 -37.62
C GLU A 211 5.75 -34.99 -38.52
N ARG A 212 7.05 -35.26 -38.51
CA ARG A 212 7.66 -36.34 -39.27
C ARG A 212 7.14 -37.73 -38.88
N ARG A 213 7.01 -38.00 -37.57
CA ARG A 213 6.38 -39.24 -37.02
C ARG A 213 4.95 -39.44 -37.54
N ASN A 214 4.15 -38.38 -37.55
CA ASN A 214 2.76 -38.44 -38.02
C ASN A 214 2.72 -38.74 -39.53
N LEU A 215 3.62 -38.19 -40.32
CA LEU A 215 3.78 -38.53 -41.73
C LEU A 215 4.15 -40.00 -41.90
N LEU A 216 5.16 -40.51 -41.20
CA LEU A 216 5.62 -41.91 -41.28
C LEU A 216 4.56 -42.91 -40.80
N ARG A 217 3.80 -42.61 -39.72
CA ARG A 217 2.68 -43.48 -39.27
C ARG A 217 1.58 -43.59 -40.30
N ASN A 218 1.36 -42.55 -41.09
CA ASN A 218 0.37 -42.56 -42.17
C ASN A 218 0.95 -43.07 -43.47
N ALA A 219 2.27 -43.15 -43.60
CA ALA A 219 2.97 -43.54 -44.79
C ALA A 219 2.60 -44.96 -45.22
N GLY A 220 2.50 -45.91 -44.29
CA GLY A 220 2.09 -47.27 -44.60
C GLY A 220 0.71 -47.36 -45.32
N LYS A 221 -0.28 -46.60 -44.81
CA LYS A 221 -1.62 -46.51 -45.44
C LYS A 221 -1.55 -45.78 -46.80
N LEU A 222 -0.66 -44.76 -46.90
CA LEU A 222 -0.50 -44.02 -48.13
C LEU A 222 0.15 -44.88 -49.21
N ILE A 223 1.20 -45.63 -48.84
CA ILE A 223 1.90 -46.57 -49.75
C ILE A 223 0.92 -47.65 -50.18
N GLU A 224 0.22 -48.31 -49.27
CA GLU A 224 -0.77 -49.35 -49.57
C GLU A 224 -1.86 -48.83 -50.53
N ALA A 225 -2.35 -47.59 -50.29
CA ALA A 225 -3.33 -46.98 -51.16
C ALA A 225 -2.80 -46.67 -52.58
N VAL A 226 -1.56 -46.14 -52.64
CA VAL A 226 -0.88 -45.80 -53.90
C VAL A 226 -0.49 -47.06 -54.65
N GLU A 227 0.02 -48.11 -53.98
CA GLU A 227 0.32 -49.40 -54.56
C GLU A 227 -0.95 -50.07 -55.10
N GLY A 228 -2.04 -50.03 -54.30
CA GLY A 228 -3.34 -50.53 -54.75
C GLY A 228 -3.87 -49.81 -55.98
N ALA A 229 -3.75 -48.48 -56.03
CA ALA A 229 -4.10 -47.69 -57.23
C ALA A 229 -3.21 -48.00 -58.44
N HIS A 230 -1.91 -48.12 -58.21
CA HIS A 230 -0.96 -48.50 -59.29
C HIS A 230 -1.29 -49.88 -59.86
N LEU A 231 -1.50 -50.86 -58.97
CA LEU A 231 -1.87 -52.24 -59.38
C LEU A 231 -3.20 -52.28 -60.16
N ALA A 232 -4.19 -51.49 -59.70
CA ALA A 232 -5.49 -51.40 -60.39
C ALA A 232 -5.38 -50.78 -61.79
N LEU A 233 -4.46 -49.82 -61.97
CA LEU A 233 -4.27 -49.16 -63.26
C LEU A 233 -3.36 -49.96 -64.22
N SER A 234 -2.22 -50.43 -63.72
CA SER A 234 -1.14 -51.07 -64.54
C SER A 234 -1.28 -52.58 -64.60
N GLY A 235 -1.83 -53.23 -63.56
CA GLY A 235 -1.85 -54.68 -63.41
C GLY A 235 -0.55 -55.24 -62.80
N ASP A 236 -0.49 -56.58 -62.70
CA ASP A 236 0.69 -57.36 -62.30
C ASP A 236 0.88 -58.59 -63.25
N GLU A 237 1.78 -59.53 -62.90
CA GLU A 237 2.02 -60.74 -63.66
C GLU A 237 0.82 -61.66 -63.75
N GLU A 238 -0.15 -61.58 -62.86
CA GLU A 238 -1.30 -62.45 -62.77
C GLU A 238 -2.63 -61.78 -63.24
N ARG A 239 -2.67 -60.44 -63.25
CA ARG A 239 -3.91 -59.66 -63.53
C ARG A 239 -3.60 -58.45 -64.42
N GLU A 240 -4.39 -58.33 -65.51
CA GLU A 240 -4.35 -57.08 -66.28
C GLU A 240 -4.93 -55.91 -65.58
N GLY A 241 -4.28 -54.77 -65.61
CA GLY A 241 -4.80 -53.51 -65.09
C GLY A 241 -5.81 -52.85 -66.03
N ALA A 242 -6.40 -51.74 -65.58
CA ALA A 242 -7.41 -51.00 -66.33
C ALA A 242 -6.91 -50.58 -67.72
N ALA A 243 -5.66 -50.14 -67.86
CA ALA A 243 -5.04 -49.76 -69.13
C ALA A 243 -4.98 -50.96 -70.10
N GLY A 244 -4.58 -52.14 -69.60
CA GLY A 244 -4.53 -53.37 -70.40
C GLY A 244 -5.93 -53.82 -70.85
N LEU A 245 -6.90 -53.80 -69.94
CA LEU A 245 -8.30 -54.17 -70.27
C LEU A 245 -8.93 -53.23 -71.30
N ILE A 246 -8.65 -51.91 -71.17
CA ILE A 246 -9.10 -50.92 -72.17
C ILE A 246 -8.41 -51.21 -73.55
N GLY A 247 -7.13 -51.53 -73.55
CA GLY A 247 -6.41 -51.90 -74.74
C GLY A 247 -6.93 -53.18 -75.42
N ALA A 248 -7.31 -54.19 -74.65
CA ALA A 248 -7.96 -55.40 -75.14
C ALA A 248 -9.36 -55.09 -75.75
N ALA A 249 -10.13 -54.19 -75.16
CA ALA A 249 -11.41 -53.76 -75.74
C ALA A 249 -11.21 -52.95 -77.04
N GLU A 250 -10.21 -52.06 -77.08
CA GLU A 250 -9.83 -51.29 -78.23
C GLU A 250 -9.44 -52.25 -79.37
N SER A 251 -8.59 -53.23 -79.11
CA SER A 251 -8.16 -54.23 -80.05
C SER A 251 -9.31 -55.07 -80.60
N SER A 252 -10.24 -55.45 -79.77
CA SER A 252 -11.41 -56.25 -80.19
C SER A 252 -12.37 -55.50 -81.13
N LEU A 253 -12.44 -54.16 -81.00
CA LEU A 253 -13.30 -53.35 -81.90
C LEU A 253 -12.51 -52.82 -83.11
N HIS A 254 -11.20 -52.89 -83.16
CA HIS A 254 -10.38 -52.30 -84.21
C HIS A 254 -10.66 -52.86 -85.60
N ALA A 255 -10.91 -54.17 -85.72
CA ALA A 255 -11.30 -54.79 -87.00
C ALA A 255 -12.67 -54.33 -87.50
N ALA A 256 -13.58 -54.10 -86.64
CA ALA A 256 -14.94 -53.67 -86.96
C ALA A 256 -15.04 -52.13 -87.22
N ALA A 257 -14.13 -51.35 -86.81
CA ALA A 257 -14.02 -49.89 -87.07
C ALA A 257 -14.02 -49.54 -88.57
N ARG A 258 -13.45 -50.40 -89.38
CA ARG A 258 -13.45 -50.21 -90.83
C ARG A 258 -14.80 -50.45 -91.48
N LEU A 259 -15.79 -51.07 -90.76
CA LEU A 259 -17.07 -51.42 -91.24
C LEU A 259 -18.20 -50.50 -90.82
N SER A 260 -17.97 -49.72 -89.76
CA SER A 260 -19.00 -48.83 -89.18
C SER A 260 -18.38 -47.60 -88.56
N GLY A 261 -18.81 -46.42 -88.99
CA GLY A 261 -18.35 -45.13 -88.42
C GLY A 261 -18.64 -44.98 -86.95
N GLN A 262 -19.73 -45.52 -86.41
CA GLN A 262 -20.06 -45.53 -84.99
C GLN A 262 -19.03 -46.33 -84.14
N VAL A 263 -18.54 -47.48 -84.76
CA VAL A 263 -17.49 -48.30 -84.11
C VAL A 263 -16.15 -47.62 -84.16
N ALA A 264 -15.82 -46.87 -85.19
CA ALA A 264 -14.60 -46.08 -85.28
C ALA A 264 -14.53 -44.99 -84.20
N GLU A 265 -15.66 -44.27 -83.94
CA GLU A 265 -15.80 -43.28 -82.88
C GLU A 265 -15.61 -43.89 -81.48
N LEU A 266 -16.09 -45.11 -81.23
CA LEU A 266 -15.86 -45.84 -79.99
C LEU A 266 -14.39 -46.27 -79.84
N VAL A 267 -13.69 -46.66 -80.87
CA VAL A 267 -12.26 -46.99 -80.83
C VAL A 267 -11.44 -45.75 -80.48
N ASP A 268 -11.72 -44.59 -81.12
CA ASP A 268 -11.03 -43.33 -80.77
C ASP A 268 -11.21 -42.98 -79.30
N ARG A 269 -12.43 -43.11 -78.75
CA ARG A 269 -12.70 -42.85 -77.29
C ARG A 269 -11.99 -43.87 -76.43
N LEU A 270 -11.85 -45.13 -76.78
CA LEU A 270 -11.09 -46.13 -76.03
C LEU A 270 -9.62 -45.83 -76.03
N THR A 271 -9.06 -45.35 -77.20
CA THR A 271 -7.68 -44.90 -77.31
C THR A 271 -7.41 -43.73 -76.36
N GLU A 272 -8.30 -42.72 -76.34
CA GLU A 272 -8.19 -41.58 -75.40
C GLU A 272 -8.20 -42.02 -73.95
N LEU A 273 -9.15 -42.92 -73.58
CA LEU A 273 -9.24 -43.47 -72.23
C LEU A 273 -8.00 -44.29 -71.84
N ARG A 274 -7.44 -45.10 -72.76
CA ARG A 274 -6.22 -45.85 -72.49
C ARG A 274 -5.04 -44.94 -72.26
N CYS A 275 -4.85 -43.90 -73.09
CA CYS A 275 -3.81 -42.92 -72.90
C CYS A 275 -3.96 -42.21 -71.52
N SER A 276 -5.15 -41.83 -71.18
CA SER A 276 -5.42 -41.21 -69.87
C SER A 276 -5.16 -42.16 -68.68
N ALA A 277 -5.43 -43.47 -68.86
CA ALA A 277 -5.14 -44.48 -67.84
C ALA A 277 -3.66 -44.73 -67.68
N ASP A 278 -2.90 -44.78 -68.83
CA ASP A 278 -1.45 -44.91 -68.86
C ASP A 278 -0.78 -43.68 -68.14
N ASP A 279 -1.20 -42.45 -68.49
CA ASP A 279 -0.72 -41.24 -67.88
C ASP A 279 -0.96 -41.22 -66.35
N LEU A 280 -2.14 -41.62 -65.90
CA LEU A 280 -2.46 -41.72 -64.45
C LEU A 280 -1.61 -42.81 -63.78
N ALA A 281 -1.42 -43.96 -64.42
CA ALA A 281 -0.57 -45.03 -63.92
C ALA A 281 0.91 -44.58 -63.73
N GLU A 282 1.40 -43.78 -64.67
CA GLU A 282 2.71 -43.18 -64.56
C GLU A 282 2.84 -42.17 -63.41
N GLN A 283 1.83 -41.29 -63.28
CA GLN A 283 1.80 -40.32 -62.18
C GLN A 283 1.71 -41.03 -60.80
N VAL A 284 0.93 -42.09 -60.69
CA VAL A 284 0.80 -42.88 -59.44
C VAL A 284 2.09 -43.64 -59.16
N ARG A 285 2.80 -44.16 -60.20
CA ARG A 285 4.11 -44.78 -60.03
C ARG A 285 5.15 -43.80 -59.56
N ASP A 286 5.22 -42.61 -60.17
CA ASP A 286 6.15 -41.57 -59.80
C ASP A 286 5.90 -41.09 -58.33
N LEU A 287 4.61 -40.99 -57.93
CA LEU A 287 4.25 -40.71 -56.56
C LEU A 287 4.72 -41.80 -55.58
N ARG A 288 4.55 -43.12 -55.97
CA ARG A 288 5.02 -44.25 -55.16
C ARG A 288 6.54 -44.25 -54.99
N ASP A 289 7.27 -44.04 -56.10
CA ASP A 289 8.73 -44.06 -56.11
C ASP A 289 9.33 -42.83 -55.43
N GLY A 290 8.53 -41.75 -55.25
CA GLY A 290 8.87 -40.57 -54.49
C GLY A 290 8.74 -40.76 -52.97
N PHE A 291 8.13 -41.85 -52.47
CA PHE A 291 8.07 -42.16 -51.05
C PHE A 291 9.35 -42.83 -50.58
N ASP A 292 10.35 -42.02 -50.23
CA ASP A 292 11.60 -42.48 -49.65
C ASP A 292 11.47 -42.60 -48.11
N PHE A 293 11.10 -43.78 -47.62
CA PHE A 293 10.99 -44.10 -46.20
C PHE A 293 12.04 -45.17 -45.86
N GLU A 294 13.03 -44.75 -45.09
CA GLU A 294 14.04 -45.69 -44.62
C GLU A 294 13.48 -46.67 -43.58
N PRO A 295 13.72 -47.99 -43.73
CA PRO A 295 13.32 -48.95 -42.70
C PRO A 295 14.03 -48.63 -41.38
N GLY A 296 13.27 -48.35 -40.31
CA GLY A 296 13.78 -48.02 -38.96
C GLY A 296 13.71 -46.54 -38.61
N GLU A 297 13.48 -45.61 -39.56
CA GLU A 297 13.34 -44.17 -39.27
C GLU A 297 12.27 -43.89 -38.21
N LEU A 298 11.14 -44.60 -38.25
CA LEU A 298 10.07 -44.42 -37.26
C LEU A 298 10.52 -44.80 -35.84
N ASP A 299 11.27 -45.90 -35.69
CA ASP A 299 11.78 -46.37 -34.40
C ASP A 299 12.82 -45.40 -33.84
N GLU A 300 13.65 -44.81 -34.69
CA GLU A 300 14.61 -43.77 -34.29
C GLU A 300 13.91 -42.49 -33.81
N LEU A 301 12.87 -42.04 -34.53
CA LEU A 301 12.07 -40.88 -34.15
C LEU A 301 11.32 -41.11 -32.86
N GLU A 302 10.70 -42.29 -32.69
CA GLU A 302 10.01 -42.65 -31.43
C GLU A 302 10.99 -42.74 -30.26
N SER A 303 12.15 -43.30 -30.44
CA SER A 303 13.21 -43.32 -29.43
C SER A 303 13.67 -41.91 -29.06
N ARG A 304 13.84 -41.03 -30.05
CA ARG A 304 14.23 -39.63 -29.79
C ARG A 304 13.15 -38.86 -29.08
N LEU A 305 11.88 -39.00 -29.47
CA LEU A 305 10.73 -38.40 -28.80
C LEU A 305 10.57 -38.92 -27.37
N ASP A 306 10.85 -40.20 -27.09
CA ASP A 306 10.83 -40.76 -25.76
C ASP A 306 11.90 -40.14 -24.83
N VAL A 307 13.09 -39.88 -25.38
CA VAL A 307 14.15 -39.15 -24.67
C VAL A 307 13.66 -37.73 -24.30
N ILE A 308 13.12 -37.00 -25.27
CA ILE A 308 12.57 -35.65 -25.03
C ILE A 308 11.47 -35.70 -23.98
N TYR A 309 10.51 -36.62 -24.07
CA TYR A 309 9.42 -36.78 -23.14
C TYR A 309 9.90 -37.07 -21.70
N ARG A 310 10.93 -37.92 -21.52
CA ARG A 310 11.51 -38.19 -20.19
C ARG A 310 12.17 -36.95 -19.61
N LEU A 311 12.86 -36.18 -20.42
CA LEU A 311 13.52 -34.96 -20.00
C LEU A 311 12.50 -33.85 -19.67
N LYS A 312 11.42 -33.75 -20.43
CA LYS A 312 10.31 -32.83 -20.15
C LYS A 312 9.73 -33.05 -18.77
N LYS A 313 9.51 -34.29 -18.36
CA LYS A 313 9.03 -34.62 -17.02
C LYS A 313 9.93 -34.16 -15.87
N LYS A 314 11.21 -33.90 -16.16
CA LYS A 314 12.20 -33.51 -15.15
C LYS A 314 12.47 -32.00 -15.17
N TYR A 315 12.51 -31.37 -16.34
CA TYR A 315 13.17 -30.09 -16.54
C TYR A 315 12.31 -28.98 -17.13
N GLY A 316 11.13 -29.27 -17.69
CA GLY A 316 10.25 -28.27 -18.27
C GLY A 316 9.19 -28.86 -19.19
N ASP A 317 8.19 -28.06 -19.58
CA ASP A 317 7.05 -28.52 -20.36
C ASP A 317 7.30 -28.47 -21.89
N SER A 318 8.38 -27.81 -22.32
CA SER A 318 8.81 -27.69 -23.73
C SER A 318 10.33 -27.88 -23.85
N VAL A 319 10.80 -28.03 -25.08
CA VAL A 319 12.25 -28.06 -25.36
C VAL A 319 12.89 -26.71 -25.04
N GLU A 320 12.18 -25.62 -25.31
CA GLU A 320 12.60 -24.27 -25.00
C GLU A 320 12.75 -24.08 -23.50
N ASP A 321 11.78 -24.53 -22.69
CA ASP A 321 11.86 -24.48 -21.22
C ASP A 321 13.06 -25.27 -20.69
N MET A 322 13.37 -26.40 -21.30
CA MET A 322 14.54 -27.21 -20.93
C MET A 322 15.85 -26.53 -21.29
N LEU A 323 15.91 -25.83 -22.41
CA LEU A 323 17.09 -25.04 -22.82
C LEU A 323 17.27 -23.83 -21.91
N ASP A 324 16.19 -23.13 -21.56
CA ASP A 324 16.20 -22.04 -20.58
C ASP A 324 16.59 -22.54 -19.17
N TYR A 325 16.15 -23.74 -18.82
CA TYR A 325 16.56 -24.38 -17.56
C TYR A 325 18.07 -24.71 -17.59
N LEU A 326 18.58 -25.23 -18.68
CA LEU A 326 20.01 -25.49 -18.87
C LEU A 326 20.84 -24.23 -18.68
N GLU A 327 20.45 -23.13 -19.32
CA GLU A 327 21.14 -21.84 -19.18
C GLU A 327 21.09 -21.32 -17.73
N ARG A 328 19.96 -21.48 -17.05
CA ARG A 328 19.85 -21.14 -15.61
C ARG A 328 20.77 -22.01 -14.74
N CYS A 329 20.83 -23.33 -15.01
CA CYS A 329 21.72 -24.22 -14.29
C CYS A 329 23.20 -23.87 -14.51
N ARG A 330 23.59 -23.54 -15.73
CA ARG A 330 24.95 -23.08 -16.04
C ARG A 330 25.29 -21.79 -15.30
N LYS A 331 24.39 -20.81 -15.35
CA LYS A 331 24.57 -19.55 -14.65
C LYS A 331 24.68 -19.74 -13.14
N GLU A 332 23.81 -20.58 -12.55
CA GLU A 332 23.86 -20.89 -11.13
C GLU A 332 25.16 -21.62 -10.74
N LEU A 333 25.62 -22.56 -11.58
CA LEU A 333 26.89 -23.27 -11.35
C LEU A 333 28.08 -22.30 -11.40
N ASP A 334 28.12 -21.43 -12.39
CA ASP A 334 29.14 -20.38 -12.50
C ASP A 334 29.12 -19.45 -11.28
N GLU A 335 27.94 -19.01 -10.85
CA GLU A 335 27.77 -18.19 -9.65
C GLU A 335 28.28 -18.88 -8.40
N ILE A 336 28.02 -20.19 -8.23
CA ILE A 336 28.49 -20.96 -7.10
C ILE A 336 30.00 -21.20 -7.15
N GLN A 337 30.53 -21.58 -8.30
CA GLN A 337 31.97 -21.88 -8.47
C GLN A 337 32.85 -20.63 -8.31
N PHE A 338 32.39 -19.48 -8.84
CA PHE A 338 33.07 -18.19 -8.71
C PHE A 338 32.61 -17.38 -7.50
N SER A 339 31.79 -17.96 -6.60
CA SER A 339 31.23 -17.26 -5.47
C SER A 339 32.26 -16.69 -4.49
N SER A 340 33.44 -17.32 -4.36
CA SER A 340 34.48 -16.88 -3.42
C SER A 340 34.99 -15.46 -3.72
N ASP A 341 35.29 -15.17 -4.98
CA ASP A 341 35.75 -13.84 -5.38
C ASP A 341 34.62 -12.81 -5.34
N THR A 342 33.40 -13.26 -5.68
CA THR A 342 32.20 -12.43 -5.60
C THR A 342 31.85 -12.09 -4.15
N ILE A 343 31.87 -13.09 -3.24
CA ILE A 343 31.67 -12.88 -1.80
C ILE A 343 32.73 -11.93 -1.25
N ALA A 344 34.01 -12.15 -1.54
CA ALA A 344 35.08 -11.28 -1.06
C ALA A 344 34.98 -9.83 -1.59
N ARG A 345 34.40 -9.62 -2.77
CA ARG A 345 34.09 -8.29 -3.28
C ARG A 345 32.89 -7.69 -2.53
N LEU A 346 31.80 -8.45 -2.40
CA LEU A 346 30.60 -8.01 -1.70
C LEU A 346 30.87 -7.71 -0.22
N GLU A 347 31.73 -8.49 0.45
CA GLU A 347 32.15 -8.22 1.84
C GLU A 347 32.94 -6.91 1.97
N ARG A 348 33.81 -6.61 1.02
CA ARG A 348 34.49 -5.28 0.99
C ARG A 348 33.51 -4.14 0.77
N ASP A 349 32.54 -4.32 -0.11
CA ASP A 349 31.52 -3.32 -0.40
C ASP A 349 30.53 -3.19 0.79
N LEU A 350 30.23 -4.31 1.47
CA LEU A 350 29.46 -4.33 2.71
C LEU A 350 30.19 -3.55 3.82
N GLY A 351 31.52 -3.73 3.97
CA GLY A 351 32.34 -2.97 4.92
C GLY A 351 32.24 -1.48 4.69
N LYS A 352 32.37 -1.01 3.44
CA LYS A 352 32.21 0.41 3.08
C LYS A 352 30.78 0.90 3.34
N ALA A 353 29.79 0.11 2.97
CA ALA A 353 28.37 0.45 3.21
C ALA A 353 28.10 0.57 4.71
N MET A 354 28.65 -0.33 5.53
CA MET A 354 28.53 -0.31 6.98
C MET A 354 29.17 0.95 7.61
N GLU A 355 30.36 1.35 7.13
CA GLU A 355 31.00 2.60 7.57
C GLU A 355 30.13 3.82 7.23
N GLU A 356 29.54 3.85 6.03
CA GLU A 356 28.66 4.94 5.61
C GLU A 356 27.37 4.97 6.44
N VAL A 357 26.73 3.81 6.68
CA VAL A 357 25.54 3.71 7.55
C VAL A 357 25.87 4.19 8.95
N ARG A 358 27.01 3.76 9.52
CA ARG A 358 27.42 4.18 10.87
C ARG A 358 27.67 5.69 10.94
N ARG A 359 28.37 6.26 9.97
CA ARG A 359 28.59 7.70 9.87
C ARG A 359 27.29 8.49 9.80
N ARG A 360 26.35 8.07 8.96
CA ARG A 360 25.03 8.71 8.84
C ARG A 360 24.19 8.50 10.09
N GLY A 361 24.27 7.32 10.69
CA GLY A 361 23.60 6.99 11.95
C GLY A 361 24.12 7.82 13.13
N GLU A 362 25.41 8.05 13.23
CA GLU A 362 26.01 8.93 14.24
C GLU A 362 25.57 10.39 14.07
N ALA A 363 25.53 10.88 12.83
CA ALA A 363 25.03 12.22 12.55
C ALA A 363 23.57 12.39 12.94
N LEU A 364 22.72 11.39 12.62
CA LEU A 364 21.31 11.36 13.03
C LEU A 364 21.16 11.26 14.54
N SER A 365 21.95 10.41 15.21
CA SER A 365 21.96 10.27 16.68
C SER A 365 22.37 11.57 17.37
N GLN A 366 23.37 12.27 16.83
CA GLN A 366 23.78 13.56 17.37
C GLN A 366 22.68 14.62 17.26
N ALA A 367 22.03 14.72 16.10
CA ALA A 367 20.90 15.63 15.90
C ALA A 367 19.74 15.31 16.85
N ARG A 368 19.44 14.04 17.07
CA ARG A 368 18.43 13.57 18.04
C ARG A 368 18.79 13.95 19.48
N ARG A 369 20.05 13.85 19.87
CA ARG A 369 20.51 14.25 21.22
C ARG A 369 20.42 15.76 21.43
N GLU A 370 20.66 16.54 20.41
CA GLU A 370 20.46 18.00 20.46
C GLU A 370 18.98 18.35 20.56
N ALA A 371 18.13 17.70 19.74
CA ALA A 371 16.68 17.82 19.81
C ALA A 371 16.13 17.38 21.17
N ALA A 372 16.66 16.30 21.75
CA ALA A 372 16.26 15.82 23.08
C ALA A 372 16.51 16.84 24.17
N LYS A 373 17.67 17.50 24.20
CA LYS A 373 17.98 18.56 25.16
C LYS A 373 17.00 19.73 25.02
N ALA A 374 16.77 20.18 23.79
CA ALA A 374 15.83 21.26 23.54
C ALA A 374 14.39 20.87 23.95
N LEU A 375 13.98 19.63 23.69
CA LEU A 375 12.68 19.08 24.11
C LEU A 375 12.57 19.02 25.64
N GLU A 376 13.60 18.55 26.34
CA GLU A 376 13.65 18.49 27.80
C GLU A 376 13.49 19.88 28.44
N GLU A 377 14.24 20.87 27.97
CA GLU A 377 14.15 22.26 28.44
C GLU A 377 12.77 22.87 28.19
N ARG A 378 12.21 22.61 27.01
CA ARG A 378 10.92 23.13 26.62
C ARG A 378 9.79 22.51 27.46
N ILE A 379 9.80 21.17 27.63
CA ILE A 379 8.83 20.46 28.48
C ILE A 379 8.95 20.91 29.93
N GLN A 380 10.18 21.09 30.46
CA GLN A 380 10.38 21.57 31.82
C GLN A 380 9.78 22.96 32.02
N THR A 381 9.92 23.84 31.03
CA THR A 381 9.30 25.18 31.04
C THR A 381 7.78 25.10 31.05
N GLU A 382 7.20 24.25 30.20
CA GLU A 382 5.74 24.04 30.14
C GLU A 382 5.19 23.47 31.44
N LEU A 383 5.86 22.48 32.03
CA LEU A 383 5.47 21.88 33.30
C LEU A 383 5.50 22.90 34.45
N ALA A 384 6.51 23.78 34.48
CA ALA A 384 6.57 24.85 35.47
C ALA A 384 5.37 25.83 35.37
N GLN A 385 4.93 26.13 34.13
CA GLN A 385 3.76 26.99 33.90
C GLN A 385 2.44 26.31 34.27
N LEU A 386 2.41 24.98 34.30
CA LEU A 386 1.25 24.18 34.77
C LEU A 386 1.27 23.88 36.28
N ASP A 387 2.00 24.67 37.07
CA ASP A 387 2.21 24.48 38.50
C ASP A 387 2.88 23.14 38.88
N MET A 388 3.77 22.63 38.00
CA MET A 388 4.52 21.40 38.19
C MET A 388 6.05 21.59 38.08
N PRO A 389 6.66 22.57 38.78
CA PRO A 389 8.07 22.90 38.63
C PRO A 389 9.04 21.81 39.14
N LYS A 390 8.51 20.84 39.89
CA LYS A 390 9.29 19.76 40.52
C LYS A 390 9.37 18.52 39.67
N VAL A 391 8.55 18.40 38.63
CA VAL A 391 8.54 17.28 37.69
C VAL A 391 9.79 17.36 36.83
N ARG A 392 10.47 16.24 36.66
CA ARG A 392 11.63 16.14 35.76
C ARG A 392 11.24 15.26 34.57
N PHE A 393 11.62 15.70 33.39
CA PHE A 393 11.49 14.95 32.14
C PHE A 393 12.88 14.72 31.55
N GLN A 394 13.12 13.53 31.02
CA GLN A 394 14.38 13.16 30.38
C GLN A 394 14.13 12.21 29.21
N VAL A 395 14.90 12.37 28.15
CA VAL A 395 14.92 11.48 26.99
C VAL A 395 16.11 10.52 27.15
N GLU A 396 15.82 9.26 27.38
CA GLU A 396 16.85 8.22 27.47
C GLU A 396 17.14 7.63 26.09
N PHE A 397 18.42 7.52 25.78
CA PHE A 397 18.93 6.87 24.57
C PHE A 397 19.53 5.52 24.93
N ARG A 398 19.07 4.48 24.25
CA ARG A 398 19.65 3.14 24.35
C ARG A 398 20.14 2.69 22.97
N PRO A 399 21.28 1.99 22.89
CA PRO A 399 21.66 1.38 21.63
C PRO A 399 20.65 0.30 21.23
N LYS A 400 20.40 0.17 19.95
CA LYS A 400 19.54 -0.91 19.43
C LYS A 400 20.15 -2.27 19.69
N ALA A 401 19.30 -3.27 19.90
CA ALA A 401 19.70 -4.66 20.03
C ALA A 401 20.06 -5.25 18.65
N GLY A 402 20.87 -6.31 18.63
CA GLY A 402 21.24 -7.06 17.43
C GLY A 402 22.70 -6.95 17.06
N GLU A 403 23.14 -7.73 16.10
CA GLU A 403 24.54 -7.87 15.68
C GLU A 403 25.19 -6.55 15.28
N TYR A 404 24.45 -5.68 14.61
CA TYR A 404 24.95 -4.40 14.11
C TYR A 404 24.49 -3.20 14.93
N ALA A 405 23.64 -3.40 15.94
CA ALA A 405 23.04 -2.35 16.78
C ALA A 405 22.38 -1.22 15.98
N MET A 406 21.74 -1.56 14.86
CA MET A 406 21.06 -0.63 13.94
C MET A 406 19.92 -1.28 13.17
N ASP A 407 18.94 -0.47 12.77
CA ASP A 407 17.86 -0.84 11.84
C ASP A 407 17.54 0.32 10.87
N GLU A 408 16.42 0.23 10.16
CA GLU A 408 15.98 1.25 9.19
C GLU A 408 15.68 2.62 9.81
N THR A 409 15.53 2.72 11.14
CA THR A 409 15.20 3.94 11.86
C THR A 409 16.43 4.60 12.52
N GLY A 410 17.60 3.95 12.50
CA GLY A 410 18.85 4.50 13.06
C GLY A 410 19.57 3.58 14.04
N LEU A 411 20.38 4.18 14.91
CA LEU A 411 21.19 3.49 15.92
C LEU A 411 20.53 3.50 17.31
N ASP A 412 19.53 4.38 17.52
CA ASP A 412 19.01 4.69 18.85
C ASP A 412 17.62 4.07 19.06
N GLU A 413 17.40 3.54 20.24
CA GLU A 413 16.09 3.40 20.88
C GLU A 413 15.90 4.57 21.83
N VAL A 414 14.74 5.21 21.78
CA VAL A 414 14.44 6.38 22.60
C VAL A 414 13.28 6.10 23.53
N GLN A 415 13.46 6.44 24.80
CA GLN A 415 12.42 6.32 25.82
C GLN A 415 12.25 7.63 26.59
N PHE A 416 11.01 8.08 26.76
CA PHE A 416 10.68 9.23 27.58
C PHE A 416 10.51 8.79 29.03
N LEU A 417 11.34 9.37 29.90
CA LEU A 417 11.33 9.11 31.32
C LEU A 417 10.85 10.35 32.08
N MET A 418 10.20 10.13 33.20
CA MET A 418 9.72 11.22 34.03
C MET A 418 9.75 10.86 35.52
N SER A 419 9.89 11.88 36.36
CA SER A 419 9.72 11.79 37.81
C SER A 419 8.75 12.88 38.27
N ALA A 420 7.69 12.49 38.97
CA ALA A 420 6.70 13.44 39.47
C ALA A 420 7.16 14.20 40.72
N ASN A 421 8.07 13.62 41.54
CA ASN A 421 8.48 14.16 42.83
C ASN A 421 10.01 14.31 42.92
N VAL A 422 10.44 15.28 43.70
CA VAL A 422 11.89 15.47 44.00
C VAL A 422 12.41 14.26 44.77
N GLY A 423 13.51 13.67 44.25
CA GLY A 423 14.17 12.53 44.89
C GLY A 423 13.66 11.16 44.47
N GLU A 424 12.64 11.10 43.64
CA GLU A 424 12.22 9.85 42.99
C GLU A 424 13.07 9.58 41.73
N ASP A 425 13.27 8.30 41.43
CA ASP A 425 13.91 7.86 40.20
C ASP A 425 13.06 8.19 38.97
N LEU A 426 13.72 8.46 37.86
CA LEU A 426 13.06 8.59 36.56
C LEU A 426 12.46 7.23 36.14
N LYS A 427 11.20 7.24 35.76
CA LYS A 427 10.45 6.07 35.31
C LYS A 427 9.81 6.34 33.95
N PRO A 428 9.55 5.30 33.14
CA PRO A 428 8.74 5.44 31.93
C PRO A 428 7.44 6.18 32.21
N ILE A 429 7.02 7.09 31.34
CA ILE A 429 5.82 7.93 31.50
C ILE A 429 4.57 7.09 31.85
N GLN A 430 4.46 5.91 31.26
CA GLN A 430 3.35 4.93 31.49
C GLN A 430 3.24 4.49 32.96
N LYS A 431 4.31 4.58 33.75
CA LYS A 431 4.35 4.13 35.15
C LYS A 431 4.08 5.24 36.15
N ILE A 432 3.66 6.42 35.71
CA ILE A 432 3.28 7.53 36.58
C ILE A 432 1.87 7.31 37.11
N ALA A 433 1.74 7.23 38.41
CA ALA A 433 0.55 6.67 39.09
C ALA A 433 -0.63 7.63 39.29
N SER A 434 -0.48 8.95 39.06
CA SER A 434 -1.54 9.95 39.37
C SER A 434 -2.27 10.42 38.12
N GLY A 435 -3.56 10.15 37.99
CA GLY A 435 -4.37 10.52 36.84
C GLY A 435 -4.36 12.02 36.51
N GLY A 436 -4.45 12.89 37.52
CA GLY A 436 -4.45 14.35 37.31
C GLY A 436 -3.05 14.91 36.98
N GLU A 437 -1.99 14.32 37.52
CA GLU A 437 -0.62 14.70 37.18
C GLU A 437 -0.29 14.23 35.76
N LEU A 438 -0.64 13.00 35.43
CA LEU A 438 -0.44 12.44 34.08
C LEU A 438 -1.16 13.29 33.01
N ALA A 439 -2.40 13.72 33.28
CA ALA A 439 -3.15 14.58 32.35
C ALA A 439 -2.41 15.90 32.05
N ARG A 440 -1.86 16.57 33.08
CA ARG A 440 -1.09 17.81 32.90
C ARG A 440 0.23 17.60 32.19
N ILE A 441 0.92 16.49 32.50
CA ILE A 441 2.14 16.07 31.80
C ILE A 441 1.86 15.84 30.32
N MET A 442 0.81 15.08 30.03
CA MET A 442 0.38 14.80 28.65
C MET A 442 0.03 16.09 27.90
N LEU A 443 -0.59 17.04 28.60
CA LEU A 443 -0.89 18.35 28.04
C LEU A 443 0.41 19.14 27.73
N ALA A 444 1.38 19.18 28.65
CA ALA A 444 2.66 19.84 28.42
C ALA A 444 3.39 19.25 27.20
N LEU A 445 3.46 17.91 27.13
CA LEU A 445 4.03 17.19 25.99
C LEU A 445 3.32 17.53 24.67
N LYS A 446 1.98 17.46 24.66
CA LYS A 446 1.16 17.79 23.49
C LYS A 446 1.37 19.24 23.03
N ASN A 447 1.43 20.19 23.94
CA ASN A 447 1.66 21.59 23.60
C ASN A 447 3.03 21.80 22.95
N VAL A 448 4.08 21.22 23.50
CA VAL A 448 5.43 21.36 22.96
C VAL A 448 5.56 20.70 21.57
N LEU A 449 4.99 19.51 21.42
CA LEU A 449 5.02 18.78 20.16
C LEU A 449 4.15 19.45 19.08
N ALA A 450 2.99 20.01 19.48
CA ALA A 450 2.09 20.70 18.55
C ALA A 450 2.65 22.03 18.01
N GLU A 451 3.55 22.70 18.72
CA GLU A 451 4.17 23.95 18.26
C GLU A 451 4.99 23.73 16.97
N ASN A 452 5.62 22.57 16.83
CA ASN A 452 6.42 22.20 15.65
C ASN A 452 5.60 21.47 14.57
N ASP A 453 4.31 21.29 14.79
CA ASP A 453 3.43 20.65 13.82
C ASP A 453 3.26 21.55 12.58
N HIS A 454 3.54 21.04 11.39
CA HIS A 454 3.44 21.81 10.14
C HIS A 454 2.00 22.00 9.66
N VAL A 455 1.01 21.40 10.35
CA VAL A 455 -0.42 21.52 9.99
C VAL A 455 -1.02 22.85 10.40
N GLY A 456 -1.99 23.31 9.62
CA GLY A 456 -2.68 24.58 9.87
C GLY A 456 -3.79 24.52 10.91
N SER A 457 -4.28 23.34 11.29
CA SER A 457 -5.38 23.13 12.23
C SER A 457 -5.06 22.07 13.26
N LEU A 458 -5.30 22.37 14.53
CA LEU A 458 -5.08 21.48 15.68
C LEU A 458 -6.41 21.28 16.42
N ILE A 459 -6.73 20.03 16.73
CA ILE A 459 -7.93 19.68 17.47
C ILE A 459 -7.50 19.10 18.81
N PHE A 460 -8.02 19.66 19.89
CA PHE A 460 -7.77 19.20 21.25
C PHE A 460 -9.05 18.64 21.86
N ASP A 461 -9.05 17.33 22.09
CA ASP A 461 -10.12 16.63 22.81
C ASP A 461 -9.63 16.18 24.19
N GLU A 462 -10.48 16.32 25.20
CA GLU A 462 -10.20 15.93 26.60
C GLU A 462 -8.94 16.57 27.21
N VAL A 463 -8.48 17.72 26.69
CA VAL A 463 -7.30 18.43 27.23
C VAL A 463 -7.52 18.97 28.66
N ASP A 464 -8.75 19.03 29.08
CA ASP A 464 -9.22 19.49 30.40
C ASP A 464 -9.45 18.37 31.42
N THR A 465 -9.19 17.10 31.04
CA THR A 465 -9.34 15.95 31.94
C THR A 465 -8.34 16.05 33.10
N GLY A 466 -8.84 16.10 34.34
CA GLY A 466 -8.01 16.21 35.54
C GLY A 466 -7.40 17.60 35.80
N VAL A 467 -7.80 18.61 35.05
CA VAL A 467 -7.33 20.00 35.17
C VAL A 467 -8.44 20.87 35.78
N SER A 468 -8.09 21.75 36.73
CA SER A 468 -9.04 22.69 37.35
C SER A 468 -8.37 23.98 37.83
N GLY A 469 -9.19 24.99 38.13
CA GLY A 469 -8.75 26.24 38.74
C GLY A 469 -7.64 26.97 37.94
N ARG A 470 -6.51 27.27 38.58
CA ARG A 470 -5.40 28.01 37.97
C ARG A 470 -4.77 27.26 36.82
N ALA A 471 -4.67 25.94 36.92
CA ALA A 471 -4.11 25.13 35.85
C ALA A 471 -4.98 25.21 34.56
N ALA A 472 -6.32 25.18 34.71
CA ALA A 472 -7.25 25.37 33.58
C ALA A 472 -7.07 26.74 32.90
N GLN A 473 -6.84 27.79 33.67
CA GLN A 473 -6.57 29.11 33.14
C GLN A 473 -5.25 29.14 32.32
N LYS A 474 -4.20 28.50 32.84
CA LYS A 474 -2.91 28.41 32.12
C LYS A 474 -3.01 27.61 30.81
N VAL A 475 -3.77 26.52 30.82
CA VAL A 475 -4.08 25.75 29.60
C VAL A 475 -4.77 26.65 28.58
N ALA A 476 -5.82 27.38 29.02
CA ALA A 476 -6.58 28.27 28.14
C ALA A 476 -5.69 29.37 27.52
N GLU A 477 -4.80 29.99 28.32
CA GLU A 477 -3.83 30.98 27.89
C GLU A 477 -2.88 30.40 26.85
N LYS A 478 -2.41 29.17 27.03
CA LYS A 478 -1.52 28.47 26.07
C LYS A 478 -2.22 28.18 24.75
N LEU A 479 -3.43 27.61 24.77
CA LEU A 479 -4.21 27.35 23.56
C LEU A 479 -4.51 28.65 22.79
N ALA A 480 -4.80 29.74 23.49
CA ALA A 480 -4.94 31.06 22.87
C ALA A 480 -3.64 31.55 22.22
N GLY A 481 -2.48 31.25 22.81
CA GLY A 481 -1.17 31.50 22.22
C GLY A 481 -0.97 30.76 20.90
N VAL A 482 -1.21 29.46 20.87
CA VAL A 482 -1.15 28.61 19.67
C VAL A 482 -2.13 29.08 18.61
N ALA A 483 -3.32 29.49 19.01
CA ALA A 483 -4.40 29.95 18.12
C ALA A 483 -4.06 31.24 17.34
N ARG A 484 -2.98 31.95 17.67
CA ARG A 484 -2.51 33.12 16.90
C ARG A 484 -1.95 32.73 15.53
N THR A 485 -1.34 31.60 15.41
CA THR A 485 -0.66 31.14 14.19
C THR A 485 -1.39 29.96 13.54
N LYS A 486 -2.13 29.20 14.31
CA LYS A 486 -2.87 28.01 13.86
C LYS A 486 -4.35 28.13 14.18
N GLN A 487 -5.19 27.37 13.50
CA GLN A 487 -6.57 27.17 13.94
C GLN A 487 -6.58 26.13 15.06
N VAL A 488 -7.22 26.44 16.16
CA VAL A 488 -7.39 25.54 17.31
C VAL A 488 -8.88 25.23 17.47
N LEU A 489 -9.23 23.95 17.50
CA LEU A 489 -10.54 23.45 17.92
C LEU A 489 -10.36 22.72 19.25
N CYS A 490 -11.12 23.08 20.27
CA CYS A 490 -11.03 22.47 21.59
C CYS A 490 -12.39 22.01 22.08
N VAL A 491 -12.52 20.73 22.38
CA VAL A 491 -13.68 20.18 23.10
C VAL A 491 -13.41 20.30 24.59
N THR A 492 -14.28 21.00 25.31
CA THR A 492 -14.04 21.28 26.72
C THR A 492 -15.34 21.34 27.56
N HIS A 493 -15.21 21.03 28.82
CA HIS A 493 -16.26 21.29 29.84
C HIS A 493 -15.84 22.40 30.82
N LEU A 494 -14.64 22.99 30.64
CA LEU A 494 -14.12 24.02 31.53
C LEU A 494 -14.46 25.43 31.03
N PRO A 495 -15.09 26.28 31.89
CA PRO A 495 -15.47 27.63 31.51
C PRO A 495 -14.25 28.51 31.16
N GLN A 496 -13.08 28.28 31.78
CA GLN A 496 -11.83 29.00 31.46
C GLN A 496 -11.41 28.82 30.01
N LEU A 497 -11.44 27.60 29.50
CA LEU A 497 -11.08 27.29 28.11
C LEU A 497 -12.13 27.88 27.15
N ALA A 498 -13.40 27.67 27.44
CA ALA A 498 -14.51 28.18 26.63
C ALA A 498 -14.55 29.70 26.57
N ALA A 499 -14.22 30.39 27.67
CA ALA A 499 -14.14 31.86 27.71
C ALA A 499 -13.01 32.40 26.83
N MET A 500 -11.89 31.68 26.76
CA MET A 500 -10.71 32.08 25.96
C MET A 500 -10.91 31.92 24.45
N ALA A 501 -11.91 31.17 24.01
CA ALA A 501 -12.19 30.94 22.59
C ALA A 501 -12.60 32.24 21.86
N ASP A 502 -12.25 32.33 20.59
CA ASP A 502 -12.70 33.39 19.68
C ASP A 502 -14.11 33.08 19.17
N VAL A 503 -14.39 31.81 18.91
CA VAL A 503 -15.69 31.28 18.55
C VAL A 503 -16.08 30.17 19.50
N HIS A 504 -17.33 30.19 19.95
CA HIS A 504 -17.84 29.22 20.92
C HIS A 504 -19.12 28.56 20.38
N PHE A 505 -19.11 27.22 20.35
CA PHE A 505 -20.24 26.40 19.93
C PHE A 505 -20.79 25.64 21.14
N SER A 506 -22.12 25.61 21.25
CA SER A 506 -22.85 24.72 22.19
C SER A 506 -23.30 23.47 21.42
N VAL A 507 -23.11 22.31 22.07
CA VAL A 507 -23.58 21.02 21.57
C VAL A 507 -24.64 20.52 22.52
N GLU A 508 -25.90 20.57 22.10
CA GLU A 508 -27.06 20.28 22.92
C GLU A 508 -27.84 19.07 22.39
N LYS A 509 -28.44 18.32 23.32
CA LYS A 509 -29.38 17.25 22.99
C LYS A 509 -30.79 17.80 22.93
N GLY A 510 -31.51 17.47 21.87
CA GLY A 510 -32.94 17.69 21.76
C GLY A 510 -33.70 16.38 21.54
N GLU A 511 -35.01 16.41 21.81
CA GLU A 511 -35.90 15.32 21.47
C GLU A 511 -36.91 15.76 20.40
N ARG A 512 -36.96 15.05 19.29
CA ARG A 512 -37.99 15.20 18.25
C ARG A 512 -38.60 13.85 17.91
N LYS A 513 -39.92 13.74 17.98
CA LYS A 513 -40.68 12.52 17.61
C LYS A 513 -40.18 11.25 18.32
N GLY A 514 -39.76 11.36 19.60
CA GLY A 514 -39.26 10.22 20.38
C GLY A 514 -37.85 9.73 19.98
N ARG A 515 -37.09 10.57 19.27
CA ARG A 515 -35.69 10.34 18.99
C ARG A 515 -34.83 11.49 19.51
N THR A 516 -33.68 11.15 20.07
CA THR A 516 -32.67 12.13 20.48
C THR A 516 -31.90 12.58 19.24
N PHE A 517 -31.76 13.90 19.10
CA PHE A 517 -30.89 14.51 18.10
C PHE A 517 -29.92 15.48 18.78
N THR A 518 -28.81 15.74 18.12
CA THR A 518 -27.83 16.72 18.60
C THR A 518 -27.83 17.92 17.66
N GLU A 519 -27.85 19.09 18.23
CA GLU A 519 -27.76 20.37 17.56
C GLU A 519 -26.45 21.08 17.96
N VAL A 520 -25.79 21.71 17.01
CA VAL A 520 -24.57 22.49 17.24
C VAL A 520 -24.87 23.94 16.88
N GLU A 521 -24.82 24.83 17.86
CA GLU A 521 -25.13 26.24 17.69
C GLU A 521 -23.91 27.11 17.98
N ARG A 522 -23.64 28.08 17.09
CA ARG A 522 -22.65 29.14 17.35
C ARG A 522 -23.26 30.17 18.33
N LEU A 523 -22.59 30.41 19.45
CA LEU A 523 -23.09 31.24 20.52
C LEU A 523 -22.76 32.73 20.32
N SER A 524 -23.77 33.60 20.49
CA SER A 524 -23.58 35.04 20.69
C SER A 524 -22.87 35.31 22.02
N ARG A 525 -22.41 36.57 22.25
CA ARG A 525 -21.80 36.93 23.55
C ARG A 525 -22.73 36.66 24.73
N GLU A 526 -24.01 36.96 24.61
CA GLU A 526 -25.03 36.74 25.64
C GLU A 526 -25.20 35.24 25.91
N ARG A 527 -25.35 34.45 24.87
CA ARG A 527 -25.45 32.98 24.98
C ARG A 527 -24.16 32.34 25.52
N ARG A 528 -22.99 32.92 25.20
CA ARG A 528 -21.72 32.49 25.79
C ARG A 528 -21.70 32.74 27.30
N MET A 529 -22.22 33.88 27.79
CA MET A 529 -22.31 34.15 29.22
C MET A 529 -23.24 33.13 29.92
N GLU A 530 -24.39 32.81 29.31
CA GLU A 530 -25.32 31.81 29.85
C GLU A 530 -24.66 30.42 29.92
N GLU A 531 -23.99 30.01 28.84
CA GLU A 531 -23.31 28.71 28.77
C GLU A 531 -22.15 28.63 29.79
N LEU A 532 -21.32 29.64 29.91
CA LEU A 532 -20.25 29.71 30.90
C LEU A 532 -20.79 29.67 32.33
N ALA A 533 -21.93 30.35 32.61
CA ALA A 533 -22.62 30.29 33.89
C ALA A 533 -23.15 28.87 34.15
N ARG A 534 -23.72 28.21 33.14
CA ARG A 534 -24.17 26.81 33.21
C ARG A 534 -23.01 25.85 33.51
N LEU A 535 -21.87 26.00 32.84
CA LEU A 535 -20.66 25.20 33.08
C LEU A 535 -20.10 25.39 34.49
N THR A 536 -20.31 26.55 35.10
CA THR A 536 -19.82 26.87 36.44
C THR A 536 -20.76 26.42 37.56
N SER A 537 -22.08 26.58 37.39
CA SER A 537 -23.08 26.40 38.45
C SER A 537 -24.11 25.30 38.18
N GLY A 538 -24.02 24.60 37.05
CA GLY A 538 -25.02 23.65 36.59
C GLY A 538 -26.29 24.35 36.11
N GLU A 539 -27.47 23.71 36.29
CA GLU A 539 -28.74 24.19 35.76
C GLU A 539 -29.25 25.48 36.45
N ARG A 540 -28.76 25.81 37.66
CA ARG A 540 -29.18 27.02 38.39
C ARG A 540 -28.34 28.23 38.03
N ILE A 541 -28.72 28.92 36.98
CA ILE A 541 -28.11 30.18 36.58
C ILE A 541 -28.66 31.31 37.47
N THR A 542 -27.76 32.02 38.13
CA THR A 542 -28.07 33.18 38.98
C THR A 542 -27.46 34.45 38.39
N GLY A 543 -27.95 35.62 38.84
CA GLY A 543 -27.31 36.89 38.41
C GLY A 543 -25.84 36.98 38.79
N ALA A 544 -25.41 36.35 39.89
CA ALA A 544 -24.02 36.30 40.32
C ALA A 544 -23.17 35.42 39.38
N THR A 545 -23.69 34.27 38.96
CA THR A 545 -22.98 33.39 38.04
C THR A 545 -22.88 33.98 36.64
N LEU A 546 -23.89 34.72 36.17
CA LEU A 546 -23.83 35.48 34.91
C LEU A 546 -22.81 36.61 34.97
N ALA A 547 -22.74 37.36 36.09
CA ALA A 547 -21.74 38.38 36.28
C ALA A 547 -20.32 37.81 36.28
N ALA A 548 -20.07 36.69 36.95
CA ALA A 548 -18.80 35.99 36.97
C ALA A 548 -18.41 35.49 35.57
N ALA A 549 -19.35 34.96 34.79
CA ALA A 549 -19.13 34.56 33.39
C ALA A 549 -18.76 35.76 32.51
N GLY A 550 -19.39 36.92 32.72
CA GLY A 550 -19.03 38.17 32.06
C GLY A 550 -17.59 38.61 32.37
N GLU A 551 -17.22 38.61 33.66
CA GLU A 551 -15.85 38.93 34.09
C GLU A 551 -14.80 37.98 33.46
N LEU A 552 -15.14 36.71 33.36
CA LEU A 552 -14.26 35.70 32.75
C LEU A 552 -14.02 35.99 31.26
N LEU A 553 -15.08 36.34 30.49
CA LEU A 553 -14.97 36.75 29.12
C LEU A 553 -14.13 38.03 28.94
N ASP A 554 -14.40 39.05 29.79
CA ASP A 554 -13.64 40.31 29.74
C ASP A 554 -12.15 40.12 30.08
N SER A 555 -11.86 39.21 31.03
CA SER A 555 -10.48 38.84 31.35
C SER A 555 -9.77 38.13 30.19
N ALA A 556 -10.48 37.20 29.53
CA ALA A 556 -9.97 36.50 28.36
C ALA A 556 -9.69 37.45 27.19
N GLU A 557 -10.60 38.42 26.94
CA GLU A 557 -10.37 39.44 25.90
C GLU A 557 -9.15 40.33 26.20
N ARG A 558 -9.01 40.77 27.46
CA ARG A 558 -7.84 41.55 27.89
C ARG A 558 -6.54 40.80 27.70
N PHE A 559 -6.51 39.53 28.07
CA PHE A 559 -5.35 38.67 27.86
C PHE A 559 -5.00 38.55 26.39
N LYS A 560 -5.95 38.25 25.52
CA LYS A 560 -5.74 38.14 24.07
C LYS A 560 -5.24 39.43 23.43
N ARG A 561 -5.76 40.59 23.88
CA ARG A 561 -5.26 41.91 23.42
C ARG A 561 -3.80 42.15 23.86
N ALA A 562 -3.43 41.78 25.07
CA ALA A 562 -2.05 41.89 25.55
C ALA A 562 -1.09 40.98 24.76
N LEU A 563 -1.52 39.76 24.43
CA LEU A 563 -0.76 38.85 23.55
C LEU A 563 -0.53 39.44 22.15
N THR A 564 -1.46 40.21 21.64
CA THR A 564 -1.33 40.83 20.29
C THR A 564 -0.36 42.01 20.30
N GLN A 565 -0.17 42.67 21.45
CA GLN A 565 0.74 43.82 21.61
C GLN A 565 2.19 43.44 21.90
N GLN A 566 2.48 42.18 22.23
CA GLN A 566 3.83 41.66 22.47
C GLN A 566 4.55 41.19 21.18
N LYS A 567 4.43 41.96 20.12
CA LYS A 567 5.19 41.78 18.85
C LYS A 567 6.50 42.59 18.88
#